data_4fbcd18b468c08d48528c11d070daec4
#
_entry.id   4fbcd18b468c08d48528c11d070daec4
#
_cell.length_a   1.000
_cell.length_b   1.000
_cell.length_c   1.000
_cell.angle_alpha   90.00
_cell.angle_beta   90.00
_cell.angle_gamma   90.00
#
_symmetry.space_group_name_H-M   'P 1'
#
loop_
_entity.id
_entity.type
_entity.pdbx_description
1 polymer ?
#
loop_
_entity_poly.entity_id
_entity_poly.type
_entity_poly.pdbx_seq_one_letter_code
_entity_poly.pdbx_strand_id
1 'polypeptide(L)'
;MRTISAMKIERLSTSPDRAGRYYATLSNGEKLRLYRGTLEEFGIYPGMELDESTLAKLKDAAGKMSAKMRAVRIVAASSVSRRDLQERLIRKGENEKDAIQAVAWMEEHQLVDDRATARQVVQSCAAKGYGRVRAKQALYEKRIPREFWEEALDDFPDQEDKILAFLKARLGNDYDDRDIQ
;
A
#
# COMPACT_ATOMS: atom_id res chain seq x y z
N MET A 1 48.23 4.36 1.43
CA MET A 1 47.20 3.29 1.28
C MET A 1 46.10 3.56 2.27
N ARG A 2 44.93 3.95 1.81
CA ARG A 2 43.75 4.01 2.67
C ARG A 2 43.32 2.57 2.94
N THR A 3 43.44 2.11 4.15
CA THR A 3 42.87 0.85 4.61
C THR A 3 41.36 0.97 4.46
N ILE A 4 40.79 0.29 3.47
CA ILE A 4 39.35 0.18 3.31
C ILE A 4 38.90 -0.61 4.54
N SER A 5 38.30 0.11 5.49
CA SER A 5 37.82 -0.50 6.73
C SER A 5 36.66 -1.44 6.37
N ALA A 6 36.97 -2.72 6.30
CA ALA A 6 35.94 -3.75 6.11
C ALA A 6 34.93 -3.67 7.26
N MET A 7 33.64 -3.63 6.94
CA MET A 7 32.59 -3.60 7.93
C MET A 7 32.27 -5.04 8.36
N LYS A 8 32.30 -5.31 9.67
CA LYS A 8 32.05 -6.65 10.20
C LYS A 8 30.63 -6.76 10.73
N ILE A 9 29.99 -7.90 10.49
CA ILE A 9 28.72 -8.25 11.14
C ILE A 9 29.04 -8.83 12.51
N GLU A 10 28.80 -8.06 13.58
CA GLU A 10 29.09 -8.49 14.94
C GLU A 10 28.03 -9.42 15.51
N ARG A 11 26.76 -9.13 15.20
CA ARG A 11 25.62 -9.91 15.69
C ARG A 11 24.57 -10.07 14.60
N LEU A 12 23.93 -11.21 14.61
CA LEU A 12 22.75 -11.54 13.81
C LEU A 12 21.72 -12.17 14.72
N SER A 13 20.46 -11.71 14.67
CA SER A 13 19.38 -12.35 15.42
C SER A 13 19.18 -13.81 14.95
N THR A 14 18.97 -14.70 15.89
CA THR A 14 18.81 -16.16 15.62
C THR A 14 17.44 -16.50 15.04
N SER A 15 16.44 -15.63 15.26
CA SER A 15 15.09 -15.81 14.77
C SER A 15 14.52 -14.46 14.28
N PRO A 16 13.56 -14.50 13.35
CA PRO A 16 12.90 -13.28 12.90
C PRO A 16 11.91 -12.76 13.96
N ASP A 17 11.65 -11.47 13.91
CA ASP A 17 10.53 -10.87 14.63
C ASP A 17 9.17 -11.25 14.00
N ARG A 18 8.05 -10.76 14.58
CA ARG A 18 6.70 -11.02 14.09
C ARG A 18 6.47 -10.56 12.64
N ALA A 19 7.31 -9.64 12.12
CA ALA A 19 7.25 -9.16 10.76
C ALA A 19 8.22 -9.89 9.81
N GLY A 20 8.88 -10.96 10.27
CA GLY A 20 9.83 -11.75 9.49
C GLY A 20 11.20 -11.08 9.32
N ARG A 21 11.54 -10.11 10.19
CA ARG A 21 12.79 -9.33 10.10
C ARG A 21 13.85 -9.93 11.03
N TYR A 22 15.05 -10.07 10.47
CA TYR A 22 16.28 -10.33 11.20
C TYR A 22 17.05 -9.03 11.37
N TYR A 23 17.81 -8.92 12.44
CA TYR A 23 18.60 -7.75 12.76
C TYR A 23 20.08 -8.11 12.75
N ALA A 24 20.86 -7.51 11.84
CA ALA A 24 22.30 -7.59 11.81
C ALA A 24 22.88 -6.31 12.40
N THR A 25 23.77 -6.43 13.38
CA THR A 25 24.52 -5.30 13.96
C THR A 25 25.92 -5.28 13.36
N LEU A 26 26.28 -4.16 12.76
CA LEU A 26 27.60 -3.93 12.17
C LEU A 26 28.60 -3.41 13.22
N SER A 27 29.89 -3.50 12.90
CA SER A 27 30.98 -3.06 13.79
C SER A 27 30.99 -1.56 14.10
N ASN A 28 30.30 -0.75 13.32
CA ASN A 28 30.05 0.67 13.60
C ASN A 28 28.82 0.93 14.48
N GLY A 29 28.14 -0.12 14.94
CA GLY A 29 26.90 -0.05 15.72
C GLY A 29 25.62 0.12 14.89
N GLU A 30 25.70 0.26 13.57
CA GLU A 30 24.54 0.33 12.70
C GLU A 30 23.78 -0.99 12.71
N LYS A 31 22.45 -0.92 12.69
CA LYS A 31 21.58 -2.11 12.62
C LYS A 31 20.88 -2.17 11.26
N LEU A 32 21.09 -3.26 10.56
CA LEU A 32 20.41 -3.57 9.32
C LEU A 32 19.20 -4.47 9.60
N ARG A 33 18.08 -4.18 8.98
CA ARG A 33 16.88 -5.03 8.96
C ARG A 33 16.91 -5.87 7.69
N LEU A 34 16.99 -7.18 7.85
CA LEU A 34 17.13 -8.13 6.77
C LEU A 34 15.96 -9.11 6.78
N TYR A 35 15.63 -9.66 5.65
CA TYR A 35 14.69 -10.76 5.53
C TYR A 35 15.42 -12.03 5.12
N ARG A 36 14.79 -13.19 5.34
CA ARG A 36 15.39 -14.49 5.06
C ARG A 36 16.02 -14.58 3.67
N GLY A 37 15.27 -14.15 2.63
CA GLY A 37 15.78 -14.17 1.26
C GLY A 37 17.06 -13.35 1.08
N THR A 38 17.17 -12.20 1.74
CA THR A 38 18.39 -11.37 1.70
C THR A 38 19.56 -12.04 2.45
N LEU A 39 19.27 -12.70 3.59
CA LEU A 39 20.30 -13.46 4.32
C LEU A 39 20.86 -14.59 3.48
N GLU A 40 19.99 -15.33 2.80
CA GLU A 40 20.38 -16.46 1.95
C GLU A 40 21.13 -15.99 0.70
N GLU A 41 20.63 -14.95 0.03
CA GLU A 41 21.26 -14.38 -1.18
C GLU A 41 22.70 -13.90 -0.94
N PHE A 42 22.94 -13.23 0.19
CA PHE A 42 24.26 -12.69 0.54
C PHE A 42 25.09 -13.63 1.43
N GLY A 43 24.54 -14.77 1.85
CA GLY A 43 25.21 -15.71 2.72
C GLY A 43 25.62 -15.10 4.06
N ILE A 44 24.74 -14.29 4.67
CA ILE A 44 25.04 -13.51 5.87
C ILE A 44 25.19 -14.38 7.11
N TYR A 45 26.28 -14.20 7.85
CA TYR A 45 26.57 -14.88 9.11
C TYR A 45 27.32 -13.98 10.10
N PRO A 46 27.24 -14.22 11.41
CA PRO A 46 28.00 -13.49 12.42
C PRO A 46 29.51 -13.63 12.20
N GLY A 47 30.23 -12.54 12.24
CA GLY A 47 31.67 -12.50 11.99
C GLY A 47 32.07 -12.25 10.53
N MET A 48 31.11 -12.24 9.60
CA MET A 48 31.37 -11.94 8.19
C MET A 48 31.90 -10.52 8.02
N GLU A 49 32.96 -10.37 7.21
CA GLU A 49 33.50 -9.09 6.80
C GLU A 49 32.91 -8.68 5.45
N LEU A 50 32.46 -7.44 5.36
CA LEU A 50 31.85 -6.85 4.18
C LEU A 50 32.76 -5.73 3.67
N ASP A 51 33.15 -5.80 2.42
CA ASP A 51 33.74 -4.64 1.74
C ASP A 51 32.64 -3.58 1.47
N GLU A 52 33.09 -2.36 1.12
CA GLU A 52 32.17 -1.24 0.88
C GLU A 52 31.16 -1.55 -0.23
N SER A 53 31.60 -2.22 -1.30
CA SER A 53 30.73 -2.60 -2.43
C SER A 53 29.66 -3.59 -2.03
N THR A 54 30.04 -4.63 -1.30
CA THR A 54 29.11 -5.67 -0.82
C THR A 54 28.13 -5.10 0.20
N LEU A 55 28.59 -4.24 1.11
CA LEU A 55 27.75 -3.53 2.06
C LEU A 55 26.71 -2.65 1.36
N ALA A 56 27.11 -1.89 0.34
CA ALA A 56 26.19 -1.07 -0.43
C ALA A 56 25.11 -1.90 -1.14
N LYS A 57 25.49 -3.03 -1.76
CA LYS A 57 24.55 -3.97 -2.38
C LYS A 57 23.59 -4.60 -1.35
N LEU A 58 24.11 -4.98 -0.19
CA LEU A 58 23.30 -5.52 0.90
C LEU A 58 22.28 -4.50 1.41
N LYS A 59 22.67 -3.24 1.60
CA LYS A 59 21.76 -2.16 2.02
C LYS A 59 20.68 -1.88 0.97
N ASP A 60 21.04 -1.87 -0.31
CA ASP A 60 20.08 -1.71 -1.42
C ASP A 60 19.07 -2.87 -1.47
N ALA A 61 19.53 -4.10 -1.39
CA ALA A 61 18.67 -5.29 -1.34
C ALA A 61 17.76 -5.29 -0.11
N ALA A 62 18.29 -4.92 1.06
CA ALA A 62 17.53 -4.82 2.29
C ALA A 62 16.41 -3.77 2.19
N GLY A 63 16.69 -2.61 1.62
CA GLY A 63 15.70 -1.54 1.39
C GLY A 63 14.57 -1.99 0.45
N LYS A 64 14.92 -2.57 -0.69
CA LYS A 64 13.94 -3.13 -1.64
C LYS A 64 13.05 -4.18 -1.01
N MET A 65 13.61 -5.11 -0.28
CA MET A 65 12.84 -6.16 0.39
C MET A 65 11.97 -5.58 1.51
N SER A 66 12.45 -4.62 2.28
CA SER A 66 11.67 -3.92 3.31
C SER A 66 10.43 -3.27 2.73
N ALA A 67 10.58 -2.51 1.65
CA ALA A 67 9.47 -1.86 0.96
C ALA A 67 8.44 -2.87 0.43
N LYS A 68 8.88 -3.95 -0.23
CA LYS A 68 8.00 -5.02 -0.71
C LYS A 68 7.21 -5.68 0.41
N MET A 69 7.89 -6.11 1.48
CA MET A 69 7.23 -6.79 2.59
C MET A 69 6.25 -5.87 3.35
N ARG A 70 6.55 -4.58 3.41
CA ARG A 70 5.63 -3.59 3.97
C ARG A 70 4.43 -3.36 3.06
N ALA A 71 4.63 -3.28 1.74
CA ALA A 71 3.58 -3.16 0.75
C ALA A 71 2.60 -4.34 0.84
N VAL A 72 3.11 -5.57 0.88
CA VAL A 72 2.29 -6.79 1.06
C VAL A 72 1.40 -6.69 2.30
N ARG A 73 1.96 -6.28 3.44
CA ARG A 73 1.17 -6.12 4.68
C ARG A 73 0.09 -5.05 4.58
N ILE A 74 0.37 -3.93 3.91
CA ILE A 74 -0.60 -2.85 3.73
C ILE A 74 -1.76 -3.32 2.85
N VAL A 75 -1.45 -3.97 1.74
CA VAL A 75 -2.45 -4.47 0.78
C VAL A 75 -3.28 -5.60 1.37
N ALA A 76 -2.68 -6.49 2.16
CA ALA A 76 -3.40 -7.55 2.86
C ALA A 76 -4.40 -7.01 3.90
N ALA A 77 -4.12 -5.85 4.48
CA ALA A 77 -4.96 -5.24 5.51
C ALA A 77 -6.06 -4.33 4.96
N SER A 78 -5.89 -3.75 3.77
CA SER A 78 -6.85 -2.79 3.21
C SER A 78 -6.67 -2.61 1.71
N SER A 79 -7.78 -2.33 1.03
CA SER A 79 -7.76 -1.89 -0.37
C SER A 79 -7.16 -0.49 -0.47
N VAL A 80 -6.13 -0.35 -1.29
CA VAL A 80 -5.38 0.89 -1.49
C VAL A 80 -5.12 1.14 -2.97
N SER A 81 -5.05 2.40 -3.38
CA SER A 81 -4.57 2.77 -4.70
C SER A 81 -3.04 2.72 -4.76
N ARG A 82 -2.49 2.68 -5.97
CA ARG A 82 -1.04 2.76 -6.20
C ARG A 82 -0.42 3.97 -5.50
N ARG A 83 -1.04 5.13 -5.68
CA ARG A 83 -0.56 6.39 -5.09
C ARG A 83 -0.64 6.39 -3.56
N ASP A 84 -1.75 5.94 -3.01
CA ASP A 84 -1.91 5.83 -1.55
C ASP A 84 -0.91 4.84 -0.95
N LEU A 85 -0.67 3.69 -1.62
CA LEU A 85 0.34 2.73 -1.19
C LEU A 85 1.74 3.34 -1.17
N GLN A 86 2.15 4.01 -2.26
CA GLN A 86 3.45 4.67 -2.34
C GLN A 86 3.64 5.71 -1.22
N GLU A 87 2.66 6.59 -1.01
CA GLU A 87 2.72 7.60 0.04
C GLU A 87 2.78 6.99 1.45
N ARG A 88 2.04 5.90 1.68
CA ARG A 88 2.11 5.16 2.96
C ARG A 88 3.47 4.52 3.19
N LEU A 89 4.10 3.96 2.16
CA LEU A 89 5.45 3.40 2.26
C LEU A 89 6.47 4.47 2.64
N ILE A 90 6.48 5.61 1.94
CA ILE A 90 7.38 6.73 2.22
C ILE A 90 7.15 7.28 3.63
N ARG A 91 5.90 7.52 4.02
CA ARG A 91 5.55 8.01 5.36
C ARG A 91 5.97 7.05 6.47
N LYS A 92 6.04 5.75 6.19
CA LYS A 92 6.54 4.72 7.12
C LYS A 92 8.06 4.57 7.09
N GLY A 93 8.78 5.42 6.36
CA GLY A 93 10.23 5.50 6.35
C GLY A 93 10.92 4.65 5.28
N GLU A 94 10.18 4.13 4.28
CA GLU A 94 10.82 3.51 3.13
C GLU A 94 11.39 4.58 2.20
N ASN A 95 12.50 4.26 1.52
CA ASN A 95 13.08 5.13 0.51
C ASN A 95 12.12 5.28 -0.67
N GLU A 96 12.02 6.47 -1.24
CA GLU A 96 11.11 6.75 -2.35
C GLU A 96 11.32 5.83 -3.56
N LYS A 97 12.58 5.59 -3.94
CA LYS A 97 12.93 4.67 -5.03
C LYS A 97 12.44 3.25 -4.74
N ASP A 98 12.67 2.76 -3.54
CA ASP A 98 12.24 1.42 -3.12
C ASP A 98 10.72 1.32 -3.02
N ALA A 99 10.05 2.38 -2.57
CA ALA A 99 8.58 2.47 -2.54
C ALA A 99 7.98 2.40 -3.95
N ILE A 100 8.52 3.15 -4.91
CA ILE A 100 8.09 3.12 -6.31
C ILE A 100 8.26 1.71 -6.90
N GLN A 101 9.40 1.07 -6.69
CA GLN A 101 9.66 -0.28 -7.17
C GLN A 101 8.74 -1.32 -6.51
N ALA A 102 8.47 -1.18 -5.22
CA ALA A 102 7.54 -2.07 -4.51
C ALA A 102 6.11 -1.94 -5.05
N VAL A 103 5.65 -0.72 -5.32
CA VAL A 103 4.31 -0.48 -5.90
C VAL A 103 4.23 -1.05 -7.32
N ALA A 104 5.23 -0.85 -8.15
CA ALA A 104 5.28 -1.43 -9.50
C ALA A 104 5.24 -2.96 -9.46
N TRP A 105 5.99 -3.58 -8.54
CA TRP A 105 5.96 -5.02 -8.35
C TRP A 105 4.58 -5.53 -7.90
N MET A 106 3.89 -4.79 -7.00
CA MET A 106 2.53 -5.15 -6.54
C MET A 106 1.51 -5.07 -7.69
N GLU A 107 1.65 -4.08 -8.57
CA GLU A 107 0.80 -3.93 -9.74
C GLU A 107 1.04 -5.04 -10.77
N GLU A 108 2.30 -5.35 -11.08
CA GLU A 108 2.70 -6.43 -11.99
C GLU A 108 2.12 -7.79 -11.56
N HIS A 109 2.04 -8.02 -10.24
CA HIS A 109 1.46 -9.23 -9.66
C HIS A 109 -0.04 -9.11 -9.39
N GLN A 110 -0.70 -8.08 -9.90
CA GLN A 110 -2.15 -7.86 -9.75
C GLN A 110 -2.63 -7.78 -8.29
N LEU A 111 -1.74 -7.40 -7.38
CA LEU A 111 -2.05 -7.21 -5.96
C LEU A 111 -2.57 -5.80 -5.67
N VAL A 112 -2.34 -4.86 -6.56
CA VAL A 112 -2.88 -3.49 -6.56
C VAL A 112 -3.41 -3.19 -7.96
N ASP A 113 -4.67 -2.79 -8.04
CA ASP A 113 -5.36 -2.43 -9.26
C ASP A 113 -6.29 -1.26 -8.97
N ASP A 114 -5.97 -0.07 -9.50
CA ASP A 114 -6.73 1.16 -9.25
C ASP A 114 -8.14 1.10 -9.83
N ARG A 115 -8.34 0.41 -10.97
CA ARG A 115 -9.66 0.22 -11.57
C ARG A 115 -10.55 -0.64 -10.67
N ALA A 116 -10.03 -1.78 -10.21
CA ALA A 116 -10.76 -2.66 -9.30
C ALA A 116 -11.02 -1.97 -7.95
N THR A 117 -10.06 -1.21 -7.44
CA THR A 117 -10.20 -0.43 -6.21
C THR A 117 -11.27 0.66 -6.36
N ALA A 118 -11.33 1.35 -7.51
CA ALA A 118 -12.37 2.34 -7.80
C ALA A 118 -13.77 1.74 -7.73
N ARG A 119 -13.99 0.61 -8.40
CA ARG A 119 -15.27 -0.12 -8.37
C ARG A 119 -15.66 -0.53 -6.95
N GLN A 120 -14.72 -1.06 -6.17
CA GLN A 120 -14.95 -1.47 -4.79
C GLN A 120 -15.34 -0.29 -3.89
N VAL A 121 -14.69 0.87 -4.05
CA VAL A 121 -15.01 2.10 -3.32
C VAL A 121 -16.44 2.54 -3.64
N VAL A 122 -16.80 2.58 -4.91
CA VAL A 122 -18.13 2.99 -5.38
C VAL A 122 -19.21 2.02 -4.87
N GLN A 123 -18.99 0.71 -4.99
CA GLN A 123 -19.92 -0.32 -4.48
C GLN A 123 -20.10 -0.21 -2.97
N SER A 124 -19.03 0.03 -2.22
CA SER A 124 -19.10 0.24 -0.77
C SER A 124 -19.93 1.47 -0.41
N CYS A 125 -19.79 2.56 -1.16
CA CYS A 125 -20.59 3.77 -0.98
C CYS A 125 -22.07 3.50 -1.27
N ALA A 126 -22.37 2.80 -2.37
CA ALA A 126 -23.73 2.42 -2.76
C ALA A 126 -24.39 1.53 -1.69
N ALA A 127 -23.67 0.53 -1.18
CA ALA A 127 -24.15 -0.37 -0.13
C ALA A 127 -24.48 0.35 1.17
N LYS A 128 -23.75 1.44 1.49
CA LYS A 128 -24.01 2.30 2.64
C LYS A 128 -25.12 3.32 2.41
N GLY A 129 -25.72 3.36 1.23
CA GLY A 129 -26.75 4.32 0.87
C GLY A 129 -26.23 5.75 0.61
N TYR A 130 -24.92 5.89 0.39
CA TYR A 130 -24.31 7.19 0.07
C TYR A 130 -24.63 7.63 -1.36
N GLY A 131 -24.69 8.94 -1.60
CA GLY A 131 -24.91 9.51 -2.92
C GLY A 131 -23.64 9.56 -3.78
N ARG A 132 -23.83 9.80 -5.09
CA ARG A 132 -22.75 9.91 -6.09
C ARG A 132 -21.66 10.94 -5.70
N VAL A 133 -22.07 12.06 -5.09
CA VAL A 133 -21.12 13.07 -4.59
C VAL A 133 -20.18 12.50 -3.51
N ARG A 134 -20.74 11.74 -2.56
CA ARG A 134 -19.95 11.10 -1.51
C ARG A 134 -19.05 10.00 -2.08
N ALA A 135 -19.51 9.27 -3.11
CA ALA A 135 -18.69 8.29 -3.81
C ALA A 135 -17.47 8.95 -4.49
N LYS A 136 -17.68 10.08 -5.19
CA LYS A 136 -16.58 10.88 -5.76
C LYS A 136 -15.59 11.36 -4.70
N GLN A 137 -16.09 11.82 -3.56
CA GLN A 137 -15.24 12.23 -2.43
C GLN A 137 -14.40 11.04 -1.91
N ALA A 138 -14.99 9.86 -1.79
CA ALA A 138 -14.29 8.65 -1.35
C ALA A 138 -13.19 8.22 -2.35
N LEU A 139 -13.45 8.32 -3.66
CA LEU A 139 -12.45 8.08 -4.70
C LEU A 139 -11.27 9.05 -4.60
N TYR A 140 -11.55 10.33 -4.34
CA TYR A 140 -10.53 11.34 -4.13
C TYR A 140 -9.69 11.06 -2.87
N GLU A 141 -10.33 10.77 -1.75
CA GLU A 141 -9.66 10.43 -0.47
C GLU A 141 -8.76 9.19 -0.60
N LYS A 142 -9.18 8.22 -1.43
CA LYS A 142 -8.40 7.02 -1.77
C LYS A 142 -7.34 7.26 -2.84
N ARG A 143 -7.21 8.50 -3.33
CA ARG A 143 -6.24 8.89 -4.36
C ARG A 143 -6.33 8.06 -5.64
N ILE A 144 -7.53 7.66 -6.01
CA ILE A 144 -7.78 6.97 -7.27
C ILE A 144 -7.62 7.96 -8.42
N PRO A 145 -6.90 7.62 -9.50
CA PRO A 145 -6.82 8.43 -10.70
C PRO A 145 -8.19 8.70 -11.31
N ARG A 146 -8.41 9.93 -11.78
CA ARG A 146 -9.72 10.37 -12.29
C ARG A 146 -10.20 9.58 -13.50
N GLU A 147 -9.27 9.04 -14.28
CA GLU A 147 -9.55 8.20 -15.45
C GLU A 147 -10.40 6.97 -15.14
N PHE A 148 -10.37 6.47 -13.90
CA PHE A 148 -11.16 5.31 -13.46
C PHE A 148 -12.49 5.70 -12.80
N TRP A 149 -12.77 6.99 -12.60
CA TRP A 149 -13.94 7.42 -11.85
C TRP A 149 -15.25 7.23 -12.61
N GLU A 150 -15.28 7.61 -13.89
CA GLU A 150 -16.51 7.54 -14.69
C GLU A 150 -16.96 6.11 -14.85
N GLU A 151 -16.07 5.21 -15.27
CA GLU A 151 -16.37 3.78 -15.38
C GLU A 151 -16.88 3.19 -14.05
N ALA A 152 -16.23 3.52 -12.92
CA ALA A 152 -16.66 3.03 -11.61
C ALA A 152 -18.02 3.61 -11.18
N LEU A 153 -18.35 4.83 -11.58
CA LEU A 153 -19.60 5.52 -11.23
C LEU A 153 -20.75 5.17 -12.18
N ASP A 154 -20.50 4.56 -13.33
CA ASP A 154 -21.56 4.11 -14.25
C ASP A 154 -22.43 3.00 -13.63
N ASP A 155 -21.82 2.15 -12.80
CA ASP A 155 -22.51 1.11 -12.04
C ASP A 155 -23.21 1.65 -10.76
N PHE A 156 -23.15 2.97 -10.53
CA PHE A 156 -23.73 3.56 -9.32
C PHE A 156 -25.26 3.56 -9.45
N PRO A 157 -25.99 2.96 -8.48
CA PRO A 157 -27.45 2.87 -8.53
C PRO A 157 -28.08 4.27 -8.68
N ASP A 158 -29.05 4.38 -9.56
CA ASP A 158 -29.86 5.60 -9.65
C ASP A 158 -30.57 5.81 -8.31
N GLN A 159 -30.42 7.01 -7.75
CA GLN A 159 -30.95 7.34 -6.45
C GLN A 159 -32.35 7.94 -6.52
N GLU A 160 -32.84 8.24 -7.71
CA GLU A 160 -34.18 8.84 -7.87
C GLU A 160 -35.25 7.96 -7.25
N ASP A 161 -35.23 6.66 -7.53
CA ASP A 161 -36.17 5.70 -6.93
C ASP A 161 -36.07 5.64 -5.42
N LYS A 162 -34.85 5.72 -4.85
CA LYS A 162 -34.66 5.71 -3.40
C LYS A 162 -35.12 7.00 -2.74
N ILE A 163 -34.86 8.14 -3.38
CA ILE A 163 -35.34 9.46 -2.92
C ILE A 163 -36.84 9.51 -2.98
N LEU A 164 -37.46 9.05 -4.07
CA LEU A 164 -38.92 8.96 -4.20
C LEU A 164 -39.53 8.03 -3.15
N ALA A 165 -38.96 6.85 -2.93
CA ALA A 165 -39.40 5.93 -1.89
C ALA A 165 -39.29 6.55 -0.49
N PHE A 166 -38.19 7.23 -0.20
CA PHE A 166 -38.01 7.95 1.08
C PHE A 166 -39.02 9.08 1.28
N LEU A 167 -39.24 9.88 0.23
CA LEU A 167 -40.19 10.97 0.25
C LEU A 167 -41.62 10.43 0.44
N LYS A 168 -42.03 9.40 -0.30
CA LYS A 168 -43.33 8.72 -0.17
C LYS A 168 -43.53 8.16 1.23
N ALA A 169 -42.50 7.55 1.83
CA ALA A 169 -42.57 7.00 3.19
C ALA A 169 -42.69 8.09 4.27
N ARG A 170 -42.14 9.28 4.04
CA ARG A 170 -42.09 10.36 5.02
C ARG A 170 -43.24 11.37 4.90
N LEU A 171 -43.75 11.54 3.68
CA LEU A 171 -44.79 12.54 3.36
C LEU A 171 -46.21 11.91 3.21
N GLY A 172 -46.32 10.59 3.28
CA GLY A 172 -47.56 9.88 3.07
C GLY A 172 -47.98 9.76 1.61
N ASN A 173 -49.05 9.02 1.34
CA ASN A 173 -49.56 8.72 -0.01
C ASN A 173 -50.21 9.91 -0.75
N ASP A 174 -50.19 11.12 -0.17
CA ASP A 174 -50.83 12.32 -0.76
C ASP A 174 -49.95 13.12 -1.71
N TYR A 175 -48.82 12.54 -2.13
CA TYR A 175 -47.92 13.19 -3.09
C TYR A 175 -48.39 12.88 -4.52
N ASP A 176 -48.94 13.89 -5.20
CA ASP A 176 -49.24 13.80 -6.62
C ASP A 176 -47.96 14.13 -7.41
N ASP A 177 -47.59 13.33 -8.42
CA ASP A 177 -46.41 13.48 -9.31
C ASP A 177 -46.32 14.88 -9.99
N ARG A 178 -47.34 15.74 -9.82
CA ARG A 178 -47.42 17.07 -10.37
C ARG A 178 -46.67 18.13 -9.54
N ASP A 179 -46.26 17.83 -8.35
CA ASP A 179 -45.62 18.79 -7.42
C ASP A 179 -44.07 18.75 -7.49
N ILE A 180 -43.48 17.98 -8.42
CA ILE A 180 -42.03 17.79 -8.54
C ILE A 180 -41.46 18.46 -9.81
N GLN A 181 -42.18 19.37 -10.48
CA GLN A 181 -41.63 20.14 -11.62
C GLN A 181 -41.07 21.48 -11.21
#